data_c9f14295ff24a1b86fa4efc07c2006ca
#
_entry.id   c9f14295ff24a1b86fa4efc07c2006ca
#
_cell.length_a   1.000
_cell.length_b   1.000
_cell.length_c   1.000
_cell.angle_alpha   90.00
_cell.angle_beta   90.00
_cell.angle_gamma   90.00
#
_symmetry.space_group_name_H-M   'P 1'
#
loop_
_entity.id
_entity.type
_entity.pdbx_description
1 polymer ?
#
loop_
_entity_poly.entity_id
_entity_poly.type
_entity_poly.pdbx_seq_one_letter_code
_entity_poly.pdbx_strand_id
1 'polypeptide(L)'
;MEYEEAAGKLAEIESMKLLTLSFPKIDAAKAAERVNKIALRTPLTLNQHLSRRYQCNVYLKREDLQVVRSYKIRGAYNMMCSLPQEKLQNGVVCASAGNHAQGFAYSCKKLNLKGVVFMPVTTPKQKVDQTRMFGEDLVEIKLSGDTYDDCAVAAKKFTENHQMDFIPPFEDLRLIEGQATVALEIL
;
A
#
# COMPACT_ATOMS: atom_id res chain seq x y z
N MET A 1 37.25 -10.37 -28.30
CA MET A 1 37.48 -8.94 -28.42
C MET A 1 36.15 -8.15 -28.59
N GLU A 2 35.38 -8.33 -29.68
CA GLU A 2 34.11 -7.56 -29.84
C GLU A 2 33.04 -7.79 -28.76
N TYR A 3 32.95 -9.00 -28.22
CA TYR A 3 31.98 -9.31 -27.13
C TYR A 3 32.36 -8.70 -25.78
N GLU A 4 33.63 -8.61 -25.47
CA GLU A 4 34.14 -8.01 -24.21
C GLU A 4 33.99 -6.48 -24.26
N GLU A 5 34.20 -5.85 -25.40
CA GLU A 5 34.00 -4.42 -25.59
C GLU A 5 32.51 -4.03 -25.53
N ALA A 6 31.63 -4.85 -26.08
CA ALA A 6 30.19 -4.66 -25.99
C ALA A 6 29.65 -4.85 -24.57
N ALA A 7 30.16 -5.82 -23.82
CA ALA A 7 29.81 -6.03 -22.41
C ALA A 7 30.31 -4.88 -21.52
N GLY A 8 31.50 -4.35 -21.79
CA GLY A 8 32.03 -3.17 -21.09
C GLY A 8 31.16 -1.92 -21.31
N LYS A 9 30.75 -1.65 -22.55
CA LYS A 9 29.85 -0.53 -22.89
C LYS A 9 28.46 -0.66 -22.26
N LEU A 10 27.91 -1.87 -22.20
CA LEU A 10 26.63 -2.14 -21.53
C LEU A 10 26.72 -1.88 -20.01
N ALA A 11 27.80 -2.33 -19.36
CA ALA A 11 28.04 -2.09 -17.95
C ALA A 11 28.24 -0.61 -17.62
N GLU A 12 28.92 0.15 -18.48
CA GLU A 12 29.05 1.62 -18.34
C GLU A 12 27.70 2.32 -18.53
N ILE A 13 26.87 1.93 -19.49
CA ILE A 13 25.55 2.50 -19.72
C ILE A 13 24.60 2.20 -18.55
N GLU A 14 24.64 0.99 -18.00
CA GLU A 14 23.88 0.62 -16.79
C GLU A 14 24.35 1.38 -15.57
N SER A 15 25.66 1.52 -15.36
CA SER A 15 26.26 2.31 -14.29
C SER A 15 25.91 3.79 -14.39
N MET A 16 25.94 4.38 -15.60
CA MET A 16 25.53 5.78 -15.85
C MET A 16 24.02 5.97 -15.64
N LYS A 17 23.18 5.02 -16.02
CA LYS A 17 21.72 5.07 -15.73
C LYS A 17 21.41 4.99 -14.24
N LEU A 18 22.13 4.17 -13.48
CA LEU A 18 22.00 4.10 -12.02
C LEU A 18 22.46 5.40 -11.34
N LEU A 19 23.49 6.06 -11.84
CA LEU A 19 23.99 7.32 -11.30
C LEU A 19 23.08 8.53 -11.56
N THR A 20 22.19 8.45 -12.56
CA THR A 20 21.22 9.53 -12.89
C THR A 20 19.84 9.33 -12.29
N LEU A 21 19.53 8.15 -11.74
CA LEU A 21 18.28 7.89 -11.02
C LEU A 21 18.41 8.38 -9.56
N SER A 22 18.05 9.64 -9.32
CA SER A 22 17.85 10.10 -7.95
C SER A 22 16.55 9.50 -7.40
N PHE A 23 16.65 8.40 -6.67
CA PHE A 23 15.51 7.87 -5.95
C PHE A 23 15.13 8.81 -4.80
N PRO A 24 13.84 9.05 -4.57
CA PRO A 24 13.41 9.82 -3.41
C PRO A 24 13.90 9.13 -2.13
N LYS A 25 14.41 9.92 -1.19
CA LYS A 25 14.85 9.38 0.10
C LYS A 25 13.64 8.86 0.88
N ILE A 26 13.66 7.57 1.19
CA ILE A 26 12.61 6.87 1.95
C ILE A 26 13.07 6.72 3.40
N ASP A 27 12.23 7.16 4.35
CA ASP A 27 12.48 6.99 5.79
C ASP A 27 11.61 5.86 6.36
N ALA A 28 11.97 4.63 6.01
CA ALA A 28 11.27 3.44 6.50
C ALA A 28 11.39 3.26 8.02
N ALA A 29 12.47 3.73 8.64
CA ALA A 29 12.67 3.64 10.09
C ALA A 29 11.64 4.50 10.84
N LYS A 30 11.47 5.74 10.43
CA LYS A 30 10.45 6.64 10.99
C LYS A 30 9.02 6.13 10.71
N ALA A 31 8.79 5.53 9.55
CA ALA A 31 7.52 4.88 9.24
C ALA A 31 7.25 3.70 10.16
N ALA A 32 8.27 2.90 10.51
CA ALA A 32 8.14 1.75 11.40
C ALA A 32 7.65 2.15 12.80
N GLU A 33 8.03 3.30 13.34
CA GLU A 33 7.54 3.81 14.64
C GLU A 33 6.00 3.96 14.66
N ARG A 34 5.40 4.28 13.51
CA ARG A 34 3.94 4.39 13.36
C ARG A 34 3.32 3.03 13.06
N VAL A 35 3.87 2.34 12.06
CA VAL A 35 3.35 1.07 11.53
C VAL A 35 3.31 -0.03 12.58
N ASN A 36 4.31 -0.11 13.48
CA ASN A 36 4.37 -1.10 14.56
C ASN A 36 3.23 -0.99 15.58
N LYS A 37 2.46 0.09 15.56
CA LYS A 37 1.26 0.27 16.41
C LYS A 37 0.03 -0.47 15.86
N ILE A 38 0.05 -0.88 14.58
CA ILE A 38 -1.12 -1.45 13.91
C ILE A 38 -0.79 -2.76 13.18
N ALA A 39 0.37 -2.86 12.55
CA ALA A 39 0.78 -4.02 11.79
C ALA A 39 1.52 -5.02 12.67
N LEU A 40 1.27 -6.31 12.42
CA LEU A 40 2.02 -7.39 13.05
C LEU A 40 3.40 -7.50 12.40
N ARG A 41 4.43 -7.76 13.21
CA ARG A 41 5.70 -8.26 12.69
C ARG A 41 5.51 -9.72 12.29
N THR A 42 5.24 -9.93 11.01
CA THR A 42 4.95 -11.25 10.47
C THR A 42 6.21 -12.10 10.35
N PRO A 43 6.10 -13.43 10.46
CA PRO A 43 7.27 -14.30 10.34
C PRO A 43 7.83 -14.32 8.91
N LEU A 44 9.15 -14.52 8.84
CA LEU A 44 9.87 -14.86 7.60
C LEU A 44 10.16 -16.36 7.64
N THR A 45 9.46 -17.16 6.86
CA THR A 45 9.49 -18.63 6.93
C THR A 45 10.13 -19.25 5.69
N LEU A 46 11.07 -20.19 5.89
CA LEU A 46 11.63 -20.99 4.79
C LEU A 46 10.51 -21.88 4.20
N ASN A 47 10.30 -21.76 2.90
CA ASN A 47 9.39 -22.62 2.16
C ASN A 47 10.16 -23.78 1.51
N GLN A 48 10.15 -24.95 2.13
CA GLN A 48 10.90 -26.11 1.66
C GLN A 48 10.48 -26.59 0.26
N HIS A 49 9.19 -26.51 -0.07
CA HIS A 49 8.69 -26.95 -1.38
C HIS A 49 9.24 -26.06 -2.49
N LEU A 50 9.13 -24.74 -2.35
CA LEU A 50 9.67 -23.80 -3.32
C LEU A 50 11.20 -23.85 -3.36
N SER A 51 11.86 -24.02 -2.21
CA SER A 51 13.33 -24.13 -2.13
C SER A 51 13.84 -25.34 -2.92
N ARG A 52 13.19 -26.49 -2.80
CA ARG A 52 13.53 -27.69 -3.60
C ARG A 52 13.27 -27.45 -5.08
N ARG A 53 12.14 -26.84 -5.43
CA ARG A 53 11.77 -26.59 -6.83
C ARG A 53 12.75 -25.66 -7.54
N TYR A 54 13.22 -24.61 -6.85
CA TYR A 54 14.11 -23.58 -7.44
C TYR A 54 15.58 -23.75 -7.08
N GLN A 55 15.96 -24.82 -6.37
CA GLN A 55 17.35 -25.11 -6.00
C GLN A 55 18.02 -23.96 -5.21
N CYS A 56 17.26 -23.23 -4.39
CA CYS A 56 17.74 -22.13 -3.54
C CYS A 56 16.88 -22.01 -2.30
N ASN A 57 17.33 -21.27 -1.29
CA ASN A 57 16.53 -21.00 -0.10
C ASN A 57 15.47 -19.94 -0.41
N VAL A 58 14.19 -20.34 -0.45
CA VAL A 58 13.06 -19.45 -0.67
C VAL A 58 12.38 -19.17 0.65
N TYR A 59 12.37 -17.90 1.07
CA TYR A 59 11.68 -17.45 2.27
C TYR A 59 10.42 -16.69 1.89
N LEU A 60 9.35 -16.88 2.68
CA LEU A 60 8.09 -16.16 2.55
C LEU A 60 7.92 -15.22 3.73
N LYS A 61 7.85 -13.92 3.46
CA LYS A 61 7.40 -12.92 4.41
C LYS A 61 5.88 -12.96 4.46
N ARG A 62 5.33 -13.45 5.59
CA ARG A 62 3.94 -13.88 5.72
C ARG A 62 2.98 -12.70 5.97
N GLU A 63 2.95 -11.72 5.07
CA GLU A 63 2.03 -10.57 5.15
C GLU A 63 0.54 -10.96 4.99
N ASP A 64 0.26 -12.17 4.55
CA ASP A 64 -1.08 -12.78 4.59
C ASP A 64 -1.59 -13.02 6.02
N LEU A 65 -0.72 -13.00 7.03
CA LEU A 65 -1.07 -13.10 8.45
C LEU A 65 -1.44 -11.74 9.09
N GLN A 66 -1.30 -10.64 8.38
CA GLN A 66 -1.81 -9.36 8.84
C GLN A 66 -3.34 -9.42 9.06
N VAL A 67 -3.87 -8.56 9.93
CA VAL A 67 -5.31 -8.48 10.22
C VAL A 67 -6.13 -8.35 8.93
N VAL A 68 -5.67 -7.52 8.00
CA VAL A 68 -6.31 -7.30 6.68
C VAL A 68 -5.78 -8.23 5.59
N ARG A 69 -5.04 -9.27 5.95
CA ARG A 69 -4.50 -10.28 5.02
C ARG A 69 -3.55 -9.76 3.95
N SER A 70 -2.91 -8.60 4.18
CA SER A 70 -1.92 -8.04 3.26
C SER A 70 -1.09 -6.93 3.90
N TYR A 71 0.07 -6.62 3.29
CA TYR A 71 0.94 -5.53 3.70
C TYR A 71 0.35 -4.13 3.50
N LYS A 72 -0.77 -3.99 2.79
CA LYS A 72 -1.37 -2.68 2.46
C LYS A 72 -1.77 -1.86 3.68
N ILE A 73 -2.02 -2.49 4.81
CA ILE A 73 -2.26 -1.83 6.10
C ILE A 73 -1.11 -0.89 6.49
N ARG A 74 0.14 -1.27 6.20
CA ARG A 74 1.35 -0.51 6.58
C ARG A 74 1.39 0.85 5.92
N GLY A 75 1.24 0.88 4.59
CA GLY A 75 1.28 2.12 3.81
C GLY A 75 0.07 3.01 4.06
N ALA A 76 -1.13 2.45 4.08
CA ALA A 76 -2.36 3.21 4.32
C ALA A 76 -2.31 3.92 5.70
N TYR A 77 -1.94 3.19 6.74
CA TYR A 77 -1.84 3.74 8.09
C TYR A 77 -0.72 4.78 8.20
N ASN A 78 0.49 4.48 7.68
CA ASN A 78 1.60 5.44 7.74
C ASN A 78 1.27 6.74 7.04
N MET A 79 0.65 6.69 5.87
CA MET A 79 0.24 7.87 5.13
C MET A 79 -0.78 8.69 5.94
N MET A 80 -1.84 8.07 6.46
CA MET A 80 -2.86 8.78 7.25
C MET A 80 -2.25 9.42 8.51
N CYS A 81 -1.38 8.71 9.24
CA CYS A 81 -0.67 9.26 10.40
C CYS A 81 0.29 10.41 10.06
N SER A 82 0.68 10.53 8.79
CA SER A 82 1.64 11.55 8.33
C SER A 82 0.95 12.80 7.76
N LEU A 83 -0.38 12.77 7.64
CA LEU A 83 -1.15 13.94 7.24
C LEU A 83 -1.33 14.91 8.40
N PRO A 84 -1.31 16.22 8.14
CA PRO A 84 -1.70 17.23 9.12
C PRO A 84 -3.12 17.00 9.63
N GLN A 85 -3.37 17.33 10.89
CA GLN A 85 -4.68 17.13 11.52
C GLN A 85 -5.81 17.87 10.78
N GLU A 86 -5.51 19.05 10.27
CA GLU A 86 -6.46 19.87 9.50
C GLU A 86 -6.96 19.15 8.25
N LYS A 87 -6.09 18.35 7.62
CA LYS A 87 -6.46 17.54 6.45
C LYS A 87 -7.35 16.34 6.78
N LEU A 88 -7.30 15.87 8.00
CA LEU A 88 -8.07 14.71 8.44
C LEU A 88 -9.45 15.07 8.99
N GLN A 89 -9.74 16.35 9.26
CA GLN A 89 -10.98 16.82 9.90
C GLN A 89 -12.24 16.41 9.15
N ASN A 90 -12.20 16.48 7.83
CA ASN A 90 -13.34 16.12 6.99
C ASN A 90 -13.38 14.62 6.63
N GLY A 91 -12.32 13.88 6.99
CA GLY A 91 -12.18 12.47 6.65
C GLY A 91 -11.31 12.23 5.41
N VAL A 92 -11.24 10.98 4.98
CA VAL A 92 -10.36 10.51 3.91
C VAL A 92 -11.12 9.67 2.89
N VAL A 93 -10.62 9.63 1.66
CA VAL A 93 -11.25 8.89 0.56
C VAL A 93 -10.22 7.98 -0.11
N CYS A 94 -10.62 6.80 -0.56
CA CYS A 94 -9.82 6.01 -1.48
C CYS A 94 -10.68 5.38 -2.59
N ALA A 95 -10.01 4.95 -3.66
CA ALA A 95 -10.60 4.12 -4.70
C ALA A 95 -9.87 2.77 -4.72
N SER A 96 -10.55 1.69 -4.37
CA SER A 96 -9.99 0.33 -4.41
C SER A 96 -11.03 -0.72 -4.09
N ALA A 97 -11.04 -1.83 -4.83
CA ALA A 97 -11.86 -3.02 -4.55
C ALA A 97 -11.06 -4.17 -3.92
N GLY A 98 -9.86 -3.91 -3.40
CA GLY A 98 -8.96 -4.96 -2.92
C GLY A 98 -8.27 -4.65 -1.61
N ASN A 99 -7.04 -5.13 -1.47
CA ASN A 99 -6.26 -5.06 -0.24
C ASN A 99 -6.04 -3.62 0.26
N HIS A 100 -5.96 -2.63 -0.64
CA HIS A 100 -5.82 -1.23 -0.22
C HIS A 100 -7.11 -0.73 0.47
N ALA A 101 -8.29 -1.07 -0.05
CA ALA A 101 -9.56 -0.72 0.59
C ALA A 101 -9.67 -1.29 2.01
N GLN A 102 -9.26 -2.53 2.21
CA GLN A 102 -9.26 -3.18 3.53
C GLN A 102 -8.25 -2.53 4.49
N GLY A 103 -7.03 -2.26 4.00
CA GLY A 103 -6.00 -1.56 4.79
C GLY A 103 -6.42 -0.14 5.15
N PHE A 104 -7.02 0.58 4.21
CA PHE A 104 -7.61 1.91 4.41
C PHE A 104 -8.72 1.87 5.47
N ALA A 105 -9.71 0.98 5.31
CA ALA A 105 -10.85 0.87 6.20
C ALA A 105 -10.42 0.57 7.65
N TYR A 106 -9.51 -0.39 7.82
CA TYR A 106 -8.97 -0.71 9.13
C TYR A 106 -8.16 0.45 9.74
N SER A 107 -7.43 1.21 8.91
CA SER A 107 -6.70 2.40 9.36
C SER A 107 -7.66 3.51 9.80
N CYS A 108 -8.77 3.73 9.07
CA CYS A 108 -9.83 4.67 9.48
C CYS A 108 -10.36 4.31 10.87
N LYS A 109 -10.71 3.04 11.09
CA LYS A 109 -11.17 2.55 12.40
C LYS A 109 -10.13 2.82 13.52
N LYS A 110 -8.86 2.51 13.27
CA LYS A 110 -7.80 2.68 14.29
C LYS A 110 -7.48 4.13 14.61
N LEU A 111 -7.66 5.03 13.66
CA LEU A 111 -7.42 6.46 13.82
C LEU A 111 -8.69 7.25 14.18
N ASN A 112 -9.84 6.56 14.28
CA ASN A 112 -11.16 7.17 14.48
C ASN A 112 -11.48 8.24 13.42
N LEU A 113 -11.19 7.94 12.15
CA LEU A 113 -11.40 8.82 11.02
C LEU A 113 -12.58 8.35 10.16
N LYS A 114 -13.38 9.30 9.69
CA LYS A 114 -14.38 9.02 8.65
C LYS A 114 -13.67 8.68 7.33
N GLY A 115 -14.11 7.63 6.68
CA GLY A 115 -13.56 7.20 5.39
C GLY A 115 -14.65 6.92 4.36
N VAL A 116 -14.35 7.18 3.09
CA VAL A 116 -15.18 6.78 1.97
C VAL A 116 -14.39 5.94 0.99
N VAL A 117 -14.89 4.76 0.66
CA VAL A 117 -14.25 3.84 -0.28
C VAL A 117 -15.08 3.74 -1.53
N PHE A 118 -14.50 4.11 -2.66
CA PHE A 118 -15.12 3.91 -3.98
C PHE A 118 -14.68 2.55 -4.54
N MET A 119 -15.65 1.76 -4.99
CA MET A 119 -15.44 0.46 -5.62
C MET A 119 -16.26 0.34 -6.91
N PRO A 120 -15.79 -0.39 -7.94
CA PRO A 120 -16.59 -0.72 -9.11
C PRO A 120 -17.88 -1.44 -8.70
N VAL A 121 -18.97 -1.22 -9.45
CA VAL A 121 -20.24 -1.91 -9.24
C VAL A 121 -20.12 -3.42 -9.42
N THR A 122 -19.11 -3.85 -10.18
CA THR A 122 -18.76 -5.25 -10.43
C THR A 122 -18.01 -5.92 -9.27
N THR A 123 -17.71 -5.18 -8.19
CA THR A 123 -16.94 -5.71 -7.06
C THR A 123 -17.67 -6.86 -6.37
N PRO A 124 -17.06 -8.03 -6.20
CA PRO A 124 -17.68 -9.14 -5.49
C PRO A 124 -18.16 -8.76 -4.08
N LYS A 125 -19.38 -9.15 -3.74
CA LYS A 125 -20.02 -8.85 -2.43
C LYS A 125 -19.10 -9.17 -1.25
N GLN A 126 -18.36 -10.27 -1.30
CA GLN A 126 -17.41 -10.66 -0.26
C GLN A 126 -16.36 -9.57 0.03
N LYS A 127 -15.82 -8.90 -1.01
CA LYS A 127 -14.83 -7.84 -0.84
C LYS A 127 -15.45 -6.57 -0.25
N VAL A 128 -16.67 -6.25 -0.64
CA VAL A 128 -17.46 -5.15 -0.07
C VAL A 128 -17.70 -5.40 1.42
N ASP A 129 -18.19 -6.59 1.77
CA ASP A 129 -18.51 -6.96 3.15
C ASP A 129 -17.24 -7.01 4.04
N GLN A 130 -16.12 -7.51 3.51
CA GLN A 130 -14.83 -7.50 4.24
C GLN A 130 -14.35 -6.05 4.51
N THR A 131 -14.47 -5.17 3.53
CA THR A 131 -14.07 -3.78 3.74
C THR A 131 -14.96 -3.09 4.78
N ARG A 132 -16.27 -3.35 4.73
CA ARG A 132 -17.23 -2.85 5.73
C ARG A 132 -16.91 -3.38 7.13
N MET A 133 -16.60 -4.65 7.25
CA MET A 133 -16.22 -5.28 8.51
C MET A 133 -14.97 -4.63 9.15
N PHE A 134 -13.98 -4.26 8.33
CA PHE A 134 -12.77 -3.60 8.84
C PHE A 134 -12.99 -2.14 9.24
N GLY A 135 -13.86 -1.43 8.55
CA GLY A 135 -14.12 0.00 8.78
C GLY A 135 -15.24 0.26 9.78
N GLU A 136 -16.13 -0.73 9.99
CA GLU A 136 -17.34 -0.60 10.80
C GLU A 136 -18.17 0.65 10.39
N ASP A 137 -18.69 1.39 11.35
CA ASP A 137 -19.52 2.59 11.13
C ASP A 137 -18.72 3.82 10.65
N LEU A 138 -17.39 3.74 10.65
CA LEU A 138 -16.52 4.83 10.23
C LEU A 138 -16.31 4.89 8.71
N VAL A 139 -16.66 3.82 7.98
CA VAL A 139 -16.37 3.73 6.54
C VAL A 139 -17.63 3.53 5.71
N GLU A 140 -17.92 4.49 4.86
CA GLU A 140 -18.93 4.39 3.83
C GLU A 140 -18.35 3.77 2.54
N ILE A 141 -19.09 2.83 1.92
CA ILE A 141 -18.69 2.22 0.64
C ILE A 141 -19.66 2.74 -0.44
N LYS A 142 -19.09 3.34 -1.49
CA LYS A 142 -19.80 3.82 -2.66
C LYS A 142 -19.43 2.96 -3.87
N LEU A 143 -20.43 2.27 -4.43
CA LEU A 143 -20.27 1.55 -5.69
C LEU A 143 -20.47 2.54 -6.84
N SER A 144 -19.47 2.68 -7.73
CA SER A 144 -19.49 3.68 -8.79
C SER A 144 -18.61 3.26 -9.97
N GLY A 145 -19.17 3.35 -11.18
CA GLY A 145 -18.46 2.96 -12.41
C GLY A 145 -18.22 1.46 -12.52
N ASP A 146 -17.71 1.05 -13.67
CA ASP A 146 -17.45 -0.36 -13.97
C ASP A 146 -15.98 -0.73 -13.77
N THR A 147 -15.08 0.25 -13.83
CA THR A 147 -13.62 0.08 -13.77
C THR A 147 -13.01 0.78 -12.55
N TYR A 148 -11.74 0.47 -12.27
CA TYR A 148 -10.95 1.19 -11.27
C TYR A 148 -10.81 2.68 -11.62
N ASP A 149 -10.58 2.99 -12.90
CA ASP A 149 -10.37 4.37 -13.35
C ASP A 149 -11.63 5.22 -13.15
N ASP A 150 -12.81 4.67 -13.45
CA ASP A 150 -14.09 5.35 -13.17
C ASP A 150 -14.25 5.66 -11.68
N CYS A 151 -13.90 4.69 -10.83
CA CYS A 151 -13.92 4.87 -9.38
C CYS A 151 -12.94 5.94 -8.92
N ALA A 152 -11.72 5.95 -9.49
CA ALA A 152 -10.69 6.91 -9.13
C ALA A 152 -11.10 8.34 -9.50
N VAL A 153 -11.72 8.52 -10.67
CA VAL A 153 -12.28 9.82 -11.11
C VAL A 153 -13.41 10.26 -10.17
N ALA A 154 -14.36 9.38 -9.86
CA ALA A 154 -15.46 9.66 -8.95
C ALA A 154 -14.96 10.00 -7.54
N ALA A 155 -13.99 9.27 -7.03
CA ALA A 155 -13.38 9.50 -5.73
C ALA A 155 -12.67 10.85 -5.66
N LYS A 156 -11.88 11.23 -6.68
CA LYS A 156 -11.21 12.54 -6.74
C LYS A 156 -12.21 13.68 -6.76
N LYS A 157 -13.23 13.59 -7.58
CA LYS A 157 -14.32 14.59 -7.61
C LYS A 157 -15.04 14.69 -6.26
N PHE A 158 -15.22 13.57 -5.58
CA PHE A 158 -15.81 13.54 -4.25
C PHE A 158 -14.93 14.22 -3.21
N THR A 159 -13.60 14.02 -3.25
CA THR A 159 -12.66 14.70 -2.35
C THR A 159 -12.71 16.21 -2.48
N GLU A 160 -12.76 16.72 -3.72
CA GLU A 160 -12.85 18.16 -3.99
C GLU A 160 -14.14 18.76 -3.42
N ASN A 161 -15.29 18.12 -3.66
CA ASN A 161 -16.59 18.61 -3.22
C ASN A 161 -16.80 18.57 -1.69
N HIS A 162 -16.09 17.68 -0.99
CA HIS A 162 -16.25 17.46 0.45
C HIS A 162 -15.02 17.89 1.26
N GLN A 163 -13.99 18.47 0.61
CA GLN A 163 -12.74 18.89 1.24
C GLN A 163 -12.07 17.76 2.05
N MET A 164 -12.15 16.52 1.53
CA MET A 164 -11.53 15.33 2.11
C MET A 164 -10.19 15.09 1.45
N ASP A 165 -9.30 14.30 2.07
CA ASP A 165 -8.01 13.91 1.49
C ASP A 165 -8.08 12.55 0.80
N PHE A 166 -7.47 12.45 -0.38
CA PHE A 166 -7.40 11.20 -1.13
C PHE A 166 -6.19 10.38 -0.70
N ILE A 167 -6.42 9.11 -0.36
CA ILE A 167 -5.37 8.14 0.01
C ILE A 167 -5.13 7.21 -1.19
N PRO A 168 -4.11 7.46 -2.01
CA PRO A 168 -3.83 6.67 -3.21
C PRO A 168 -3.33 5.27 -2.85
N PRO A 169 -3.49 4.27 -3.74
CA PRO A 169 -3.02 2.91 -3.48
C PRO A 169 -1.51 2.70 -3.71
N PHE A 170 -0.79 3.65 -4.36
CA PHE A 170 0.60 3.45 -4.84
C PHE A 170 1.50 4.69 -4.73
N GLU A 171 1.08 5.87 -5.21
CA GLU A 171 1.92 6.96 -5.69
C GLU A 171 2.23 8.06 -4.65
N ASP A 172 2.31 7.73 -3.38
CA ASP A 172 2.68 8.69 -2.33
C ASP A 172 3.88 8.18 -1.55
N LEU A 173 4.90 9.03 -1.34
CA LEU A 173 6.12 8.65 -0.62
C LEU A 173 5.82 8.15 0.80
N ARG A 174 4.87 8.75 1.49
CA ARG A 174 4.46 8.34 2.84
C ARG A 174 3.83 6.96 2.84
N LEU A 175 3.08 6.62 1.77
CA LEU A 175 2.55 5.28 1.58
C LEU A 175 3.67 4.29 1.29
N ILE A 176 4.62 4.64 0.40
CA ILE A 176 5.78 3.82 0.06
C ILE A 176 6.66 3.58 1.30
N GLU A 177 6.92 4.59 2.12
CA GLU A 177 7.66 4.45 3.39
C GLU A 177 7.00 3.42 4.32
N GLY A 178 5.67 3.47 4.45
CA GLY A 178 4.94 2.49 5.23
C GLY A 178 5.09 1.06 4.69
N GLN A 179 5.01 0.87 3.36
CA GLN A 179 5.23 -0.44 2.73
C GLN A 179 6.68 -0.92 2.90
N ALA A 180 7.64 -0.01 2.83
CA ALA A 180 9.07 -0.31 2.97
C ALA A 180 9.44 -0.87 4.35
N THR A 181 8.59 -0.70 5.38
CA THR A 181 8.81 -1.31 6.70
C THR A 181 8.88 -2.84 6.65
N VAL A 182 8.33 -3.48 5.62
CA VAL A 182 8.50 -4.93 5.39
C VAL A 182 9.95 -5.29 5.19
N ALA A 183 10.72 -4.46 4.47
CA ALA A 183 12.13 -4.70 4.21
C ALA A 183 12.96 -4.65 5.51
N LEU A 184 12.64 -3.72 6.43
CA LEU A 184 13.32 -3.64 7.74
C LEU A 184 13.08 -4.88 8.62
N GLU A 185 12.02 -5.62 8.37
CA GLU A 185 11.73 -6.86 9.11
C GLU A 185 12.38 -8.10 8.48
N ILE A 186 12.86 -7.99 7.23
CA ILE A 186 13.54 -9.04 6.47
C ILE A 186 15.06 -8.97 6.67
N LEU A 187 15.60 -7.75 6.69
CA LEU A 187 17.02 -7.45 6.87
C LEU A 187 17.45 -7.56 8.32
#